data_25255f85c42541d47498512312e2c7ed
#
_entry.id   25255f85c42541d47498512312e2c7ed
#
_cell.length_a   1.000
_cell.length_b   1.000
_cell.length_c   1.000
_cell.angle_alpha   90.00
_cell.angle_beta   90.00
_cell.angle_gamma   90.00
#
_symmetry.space_group_name_H-M   'P 1'
#
loop_
_entity.id
_entity.type
_entity.pdbx_description
1 polymer ?
#
loop_
_entity_poly.entity_id
_entity_poly.type
_entity_poly.pdbx_seq_one_letter_code
_entity_poly.pdbx_strand_id
1 'polypeptide(L)'
;LFLASFFPWSFPLVWYTAKKIWQERGAALRRAFAEKDTLFLLVWALGTILVYQCMATKYPTYTFPSVFPIAILAARLLGGFDRKRMSIFIAAFGVFYLTLFVLVAVPMCRERSGAPAAALVHDLPAHIPVMSYREHTYSVGCTFYSDKAIYLLTTREDVERNTPKPGTWTATNIMPFYAVEDLSALSEFYVLCPKGTPVKEDFAAHTNLEGHKFTLCDSNETDELWHISSVK
;
A
#
# COMPACT_ATOMS: atom_id res chain seq x y z
N LEU A 1 -9.66 -11.16 -6.36
CA LEU A 1 -9.34 -9.73 -6.20
C LEU A 1 -10.19 -8.86 -7.13
N PHE A 2 -10.21 -9.13 -8.44
CA PHE A 2 -10.96 -8.35 -9.44
C PHE A 2 -12.46 -8.25 -9.13
N LEU A 3 -13.14 -9.37 -8.83
CA LEU A 3 -14.56 -9.38 -8.46
C LEU A 3 -14.84 -8.60 -7.16
N ALA A 4 -13.87 -8.58 -6.23
CA ALA A 4 -13.98 -7.80 -5.01
C ALA A 4 -13.85 -6.30 -5.26
N SER A 5 -13.02 -5.89 -6.24
CA SER A 5 -12.88 -4.47 -6.61
C SER A 5 -14.16 -3.88 -7.21
N PHE A 6 -15.04 -4.73 -7.77
CA PHE A 6 -16.34 -4.33 -8.30
C PHE A 6 -17.51 -4.64 -7.36
N PHE A 7 -17.22 -5.05 -6.13
CA PHE A 7 -18.26 -5.18 -5.12
C PHE A 7 -18.89 -3.80 -4.87
N PRO A 8 -20.22 -3.67 -4.80
CA PRO A 8 -21.22 -4.77 -4.82
C PRO A 8 -21.79 -5.07 -6.22
N TRP A 9 -21.41 -4.32 -7.24
CA TRP A 9 -21.95 -4.42 -8.60
C TRP A 9 -21.66 -5.77 -9.25
N SER A 10 -20.56 -6.41 -8.85
CA SER A 10 -20.16 -7.72 -9.37
C SER A 10 -21.23 -8.80 -9.12
N PHE A 11 -21.87 -8.81 -7.95
CA PHE A 11 -22.87 -9.82 -7.62
C PHE A 11 -24.14 -9.73 -8.48
N PRO A 12 -24.87 -8.59 -8.51
CA PRO A 12 -26.05 -8.49 -9.36
C PRO A 12 -25.73 -8.61 -10.84
N LEU A 13 -24.55 -8.14 -11.27
CA LEU A 13 -24.12 -8.24 -12.66
C LEU A 13 -23.86 -9.69 -13.07
N VAL A 14 -23.09 -10.44 -12.30
CA VAL A 14 -22.80 -11.85 -12.55
C VAL A 14 -24.10 -12.68 -12.48
N TRP A 15 -24.90 -12.47 -11.44
CA TRP A 15 -26.18 -13.17 -11.27
C TRP A 15 -27.15 -12.93 -12.43
N TYR A 16 -27.35 -11.66 -12.79
CA TYR A 16 -28.27 -11.29 -13.87
C TYR A 16 -27.79 -11.82 -15.22
N THR A 17 -26.48 -11.70 -15.49
CA THR A 17 -25.87 -12.20 -16.73
C THR A 17 -25.99 -13.73 -16.81
N ALA A 18 -25.65 -14.44 -15.74
CA ALA A 18 -25.75 -15.90 -15.69
C ALA A 18 -27.20 -16.38 -15.88
N LYS A 19 -28.14 -15.72 -15.18
CA LYS A 19 -29.59 -16.03 -15.33
C LYS A 19 -30.05 -15.79 -16.76
N LYS A 20 -29.66 -14.69 -17.39
CA LYS A 20 -30.07 -14.39 -18.77
C LYS A 20 -29.45 -15.34 -19.78
N ILE A 21 -28.18 -15.70 -19.63
CA ILE A 21 -27.51 -16.70 -20.47
C ILE A 21 -28.24 -18.06 -20.35
N TRP A 22 -28.60 -18.46 -19.15
CA TRP A 22 -29.31 -19.73 -18.91
C TRP A 22 -30.72 -19.72 -19.49
N GLN A 23 -31.51 -18.68 -19.22
CA GLN A 23 -32.88 -18.55 -19.72
C GLN A 23 -32.94 -18.51 -21.25
N GLU A 24 -32.01 -17.84 -21.90
CA GLU A 24 -31.95 -17.68 -23.35
C GLU A 24 -31.13 -18.78 -24.04
N ARG A 25 -30.70 -19.82 -23.32
CA ARG A 25 -29.91 -20.95 -23.83
C ARG A 25 -28.73 -20.52 -24.69
N GLY A 26 -28.01 -19.46 -24.27
CA GLY A 26 -26.85 -18.92 -24.97
C GLY A 26 -27.16 -17.97 -26.14
N ALA A 27 -28.42 -17.73 -26.48
CA ALA A 27 -28.77 -16.77 -27.54
C ALA A 27 -28.36 -15.33 -27.16
N ALA A 28 -28.39 -14.97 -25.86
CA ALA A 28 -27.90 -13.71 -25.36
C ALA A 28 -26.43 -13.53 -25.66
N LEU A 29 -25.62 -14.57 -25.47
CA LEU A 29 -24.18 -14.54 -25.74
C LEU A 29 -23.91 -14.37 -27.23
N ARG A 30 -24.61 -15.11 -28.10
CA ARG A 30 -24.46 -14.95 -29.55
C ARG A 30 -24.83 -13.54 -30.02
N ARG A 31 -25.91 -12.95 -29.47
CA ARG A 31 -26.27 -11.54 -29.76
C ARG A 31 -25.21 -10.56 -29.30
N ALA A 32 -24.64 -10.73 -28.11
CA ALA A 32 -23.58 -9.90 -27.59
C ALA A 32 -22.31 -9.92 -28.48
N PHE A 33 -21.95 -11.09 -29.01
CA PHE A 33 -20.84 -11.23 -29.95
C PHE A 33 -21.16 -10.71 -31.37
N ALA A 34 -22.43 -10.66 -31.77
CA ALA A 34 -22.85 -10.12 -33.05
C ALA A 34 -22.94 -8.58 -33.05
N GLU A 35 -23.16 -7.97 -31.88
CA GLU A 35 -23.23 -6.51 -31.72
C GLU A 35 -21.81 -5.92 -31.59
N LYS A 36 -21.38 -5.15 -32.56
CA LYS A 36 -20.01 -4.60 -32.63
C LYS A 36 -19.61 -3.80 -31.38
N ASP A 37 -20.51 -2.98 -30.86
CA ASP A 37 -20.24 -2.14 -29.68
C ASP A 37 -20.08 -2.98 -28.41
N THR A 38 -20.93 -3.99 -28.25
CA THR A 38 -20.85 -4.92 -27.11
C THR A 38 -19.59 -5.78 -27.20
N LEU A 39 -19.26 -6.26 -28.41
CA LEU A 39 -18.03 -7.00 -28.65
C LEU A 39 -16.79 -6.13 -28.34
N PHE A 40 -16.78 -4.89 -28.79
CA PHE A 40 -15.68 -3.95 -28.48
C PHE A 40 -15.50 -3.78 -26.96
N LEU A 41 -16.58 -3.54 -26.22
CA LEU A 41 -16.53 -3.39 -24.78
C LEU A 41 -16.06 -4.67 -24.06
N LEU A 42 -16.50 -5.85 -24.55
CA LEU A 42 -16.04 -7.13 -24.00
C LEU A 42 -14.55 -7.35 -24.27
N VAL A 43 -14.08 -7.09 -25.49
CA VAL A 43 -12.66 -7.22 -25.86
C VAL A 43 -11.82 -6.25 -25.05
N TRP A 44 -12.25 -5.01 -24.88
CA TRP A 44 -11.56 -4.03 -24.03
C TRP A 44 -11.49 -4.52 -22.56
N ALA A 45 -12.62 -4.91 -21.97
CA ALA A 45 -12.66 -5.38 -20.57
C ALA A 45 -11.80 -6.62 -20.36
N LEU A 46 -12.03 -7.66 -21.13
CA LEU A 46 -11.34 -8.95 -20.99
C LEU A 46 -9.87 -8.87 -21.43
N GLY A 47 -9.58 -8.14 -22.49
CA GLY A 47 -8.22 -7.96 -23.00
C GLY A 47 -7.32 -7.29 -21.96
N THR A 48 -7.80 -6.23 -21.33
CA THR A 48 -7.08 -5.57 -20.24
C THR A 48 -6.80 -6.56 -19.08
N ILE A 49 -7.80 -7.32 -18.64
CA ILE A 49 -7.65 -8.28 -17.55
C ILE A 49 -6.65 -9.38 -17.93
N LEU A 50 -6.77 -9.94 -19.14
CA LEU A 50 -5.90 -11.02 -19.60
C LEU A 50 -4.44 -10.56 -19.70
N VAL A 51 -4.20 -9.38 -20.27
CA VAL A 51 -2.84 -8.82 -20.37
C VAL A 51 -2.22 -8.69 -18.98
N TYR A 52 -2.93 -8.11 -18.01
CA TYR A 52 -2.40 -7.93 -16.67
C TYR A 52 -2.28 -9.25 -15.88
N GLN A 53 -3.07 -10.28 -16.19
CA GLN A 53 -2.87 -11.61 -15.58
C GLN A 53 -1.57 -12.28 -16.04
N CYS A 54 -1.05 -11.92 -17.23
CA CYS A 54 0.23 -12.44 -17.73
C CYS A 54 1.44 -11.73 -17.13
N MET A 55 1.25 -10.59 -16.43
CA MET A 55 2.36 -9.85 -15.82
C MET A 55 2.79 -10.48 -14.48
N ALA A 56 4.08 -10.44 -14.18
CA ALA A 56 4.63 -10.97 -12.94
C ALA A 56 4.17 -10.15 -11.71
N THR A 57 4.14 -8.82 -11.84
CA THR A 57 3.67 -7.91 -10.79
C THR A 57 2.17 -7.66 -10.93
N LYS A 58 1.41 -7.91 -9.86
CA LYS A 58 -0.06 -7.84 -9.86
C LYS A 58 -0.57 -6.76 -8.91
N TYR A 59 -0.54 -5.51 -9.34
CA TYR A 59 -1.19 -4.45 -8.59
C TYR A 59 -2.68 -4.33 -8.97
N PRO A 60 -3.60 -4.17 -8.02
CA PRO A 60 -5.03 -4.01 -8.28
C PRO A 60 -5.33 -2.85 -9.23
N THR A 61 -4.53 -1.80 -9.20
CA THR A 61 -4.64 -0.61 -10.05
C THR A 61 -4.49 -0.89 -11.54
N TYR A 62 -3.78 -1.95 -11.92
CA TYR A 62 -3.59 -2.29 -13.35
C TYR A 62 -4.88 -2.73 -14.05
N THR A 63 -5.87 -3.22 -13.30
CA THR A 63 -7.17 -3.59 -13.86
C THR A 63 -8.14 -2.42 -13.98
N PHE A 64 -7.75 -1.22 -13.51
CA PHE A 64 -8.61 -0.03 -13.52
C PHE A 64 -9.14 0.33 -14.92
N PRO A 65 -8.39 0.24 -16.02
CA PRO A 65 -8.93 0.53 -17.37
C PRO A 65 -10.10 -0.36 -17.78
N SER A 66 -10.25 -1.56 -17.20
CA SER A 66 -11.39 -2.46 -17.47
C SER A 66 -12.67 -2.03 -16.75
N VAL A 67 -12.60 -1.12 -15.77
CA VAL A 67 -13.77 -0.61 -15.03
C VAL A 67 -14.75 0.09 -15.97
N PHE A 68 -14.25 0.92 -16.89
CA PHE A 68 -15.08 1.70 -17.80
C PHE A 68 -15.95 0.82 -18.71
N PRO A 69 -15.38 -0.11 -19.50
CA PRO A 69 -16.22 -0.97 -20.36
C PRO A 69 -17.16 -1.86 -19.55
N ILE A 70 -16.76 -2.34 -18.37
CA ILE A 70 -17.64 -3.13 -17.50
C ILE A 70 -18.80 -2.27 -16.97
N ALA A 71 -18.56 -1.03 -16.57
CA ALA A 71 -19.60 -0.11 -16.11
C ALA A 71 -20.63 0.17 -17.23
N ILE A 72 -20.17 0.38 -18.48
CA ILE A 72 -21.04 0.59 -19.63
C ILE A 72 -21.86 -0.66 -19.93
N LEU A 73 -21.25 -1.85 -19.91
CA LEU A 73 -21.97 -3.14 -20.09
C LEU A 73 -22.99 -3.34 -18.98
N ALA A 74 -22.63 -3.06 -17.72
CA ALA A 74 -23.55 -3.13 -16.60
C ALA A 74 -24.74 -2.18 -16.77
N ALA A 75 -24.50 -0.93 -17.17
CA ALA A 75 -25.55 0.04 -17.43
C ALA A 75 -26.52 -0.42 -18.55
N ARG A 76 -26.00 -1.01 -19.64
CA ARG A 76 -26.83 -1.58 -20.70
C ARG A 76 -27.67 -2.77 -20.21
N LEU A 77 -27.10 -3.64 -19.38
CA LEU A 77 -27.83 -4.79 -18.81
C LEU A 77 -28.90 -4.35 -17.81
N LEU A 78 -28.65 -3.30 -17.06
CA LEU A 78 -29.55 -2.77 -16.03
C LEU A 78 -30.53 -1.73 -16.55
N GLY A 79 -30.47 -1.36 -17.83
CA GLY A 79 -31.31 -0.33 -18.44
C GLY A 79 -32.83 -0.61 -18.39
N GLY A 80 -33.25 -1.85 -18.07
CA GLY A 80 -34.66 -2.21 -17.83
C GLY A 80 -35.12 -2.06 -16.37
N PHE A 81 -34.26 -1.64 -15.45
CA PHE A 81 -34.64 -1.44 -14.05
C PHE A 81 -35.37 -0.13 -13.84
N ASP A 82 -36.32 -0.12 -12.89
CA ASP A 82 -37.00 1.08 -12.48
C ASP A 82 -36.01 2.14 -11.98
N ARG A 83 -36.07 3.33 -12.56
CA ARG A 83 -35.17 4.44 -12.31
C ARG A 83 -35.12 4.85 -10.83
N LYS A 84 -36.26 4.81 -10.15
CA LYS A 84 -36.39 5.15 -8.72
C LYS A 84 -35.64 4.13 -7.85
N ARG A 85 -35.87 2.84 -8.12
CA ARG A 85 -35.17 1.75 -7.38
C ARG A 85 -33.67 1.79 -7.61
N MET A 86 -33.24 2.07 -8.84
CA MET A 86 -31.82 2.21 -9.16
C MET A 86 -31.19 3.39 -8.42
N SER A 87 -31.85 4.56 -8.38
CA SER A 87 -31.36 5.72 -7.64
C SER A 87 -31.23 5.46 -6.14
N ILE A 88 -32.22 4.78 -5.54
CA ILE A 88 -32.15 4.39 -4.11
C ILE A 88 -30.99 3.44 -3.88
N PHE A 89 -30.81 2.47 -4.76
CA PHE A 89 -29.71 1.50 -4.65
C PHE A 89 -28.34 2.20 -4.74
N ILE A 90 -28.13 3.09 -5.72
CA ILE A 90 -26.92 3.88 -5.87
C ILE A 90 -26.64 4.72 -4.62
N ALA A 91 -27.68 5.40 -4.10
CA ALA A 91 -27.55 6.23 -2.91
C ALA A 91 -27.19 5.40 -1.66
N ALA A 92 -27.85 4.25 -1.46
CA ALA A 92 -27.55 3.34 -0.35
C ALA A 92 -26.11 2.82 -0.39
N PHE A 93 -25.63 2.45 -1.57
CA PHE A 93 -24.25 2.03 -1.74
C PHE A 93 -23.25 3.18 -1.60
N GLY A 94 -23.58 4.37 -2.05
CA GLY A 94 -22.76 5.57 -1.83
C GLY A 94 -22.56 5.83 -0.34
N VAL A 95 -23.64 5.78 0.43
CA VAL A 95 -23.58 5.92 1.90
C VAL A 95 -22.75 4.77 2.53
N PHE A 96 -22.99 3.53 2.12
CA PHE A 96 -22.24 2.38 2.62
C PHE A 96 -20.74 2.52 2.36
N TYR A 97 -20.32 2.87 1.14
CA TYR A 97 -18.91 3.04 0.81
C TYR A 97 -18.29 4.24 1.53
N LEU A 98 -19.01 5.34 1.65
CA LEU A 98 -18.52 6.49 2.41
C LEU A 98 -18.30 6.11 3.89
N THR A 99 -19.24 5.38 4.46
CA THR A 99 -19.12 4.87 5.84
C THR A 99 -17.92 3.93 5.99
N LEU A 100 -17.77 2.98 5.08
CA LEU A 100 -16.64 2.06 5.06
C LEU A 100 -15.29 2.80 4.89
N PHE A 101 -15.26 3.78 4.00
CA PHE A 101 -14.08 4.61 3.79
C PHE A 101 -13.69 5.36 5.06
N VAL A 102 -14.65 6.07 5.67
CA VAL A 102 -14.37 6.89 6.87
C VAL A 102 -14.02 6.03 8.07
N LEU A 103 -14.75 4.92 8.31
CA LEU A 103 -14.56 4.12 9.52
C LEU A 103 -13.44 3.08 9.42
N VAL A 104 -13.06 2.65 8.22
CA VAL A 104 -12.07 1.59 8.03
C VAL A 104 -10.87 2.07 7.24
N ALA A 105 -11.08 2.61 6.02
CA ALA A 105 -9.96 2.93 5.16
C ALA A 105 -9.12 4.10 5.69
N VAL A 106 -9.75 5.16 6.20
CA VAL A 106 -9.02 6.32 6.74
C VAL A 106 -8.16 5.97 7.94
N PRO A 107 -8.64 5.28 8.98
CA PRO A 107 -7.80 4.83 10.10
C PRO A 107 -6.65 3.94 9.64
N MET A 108 -6.95 2.91 8.84
CA MET A 108 -5.91 2.01 8.31
C MET A 108 -4.85 2.73 7.48
N CYS A 109 -5.26 3.68 6.64
CA CYS A 109 -4.32 4.47 5.85
C CYS A 109 -3.48 5.38 6.74
N ARG A 110 -4.09 5.97 7.77
CA ARG A 110 -3.39 6.84 8.72
C ARG A 110 -2.33 6.08 9.50
N GLU A 111 -2.64 4.92 10.05
CA GLU A 111 -1.68 4.07 10.76
C GLU A 111 -0.52 3.64 9.85
N ARG A 112 -0.81 3.30 8.59
CA ARG A 112 0.19 2.83 7.62
C ARG A 112 0.90 3.95 6.84
N SER A 113 0.46 5.20 7.00
CA SER A 113 1.02 6.31 6.22
C SER A 113 2.43 6.73 6.64
N GLY A 114 2.87 6.31 7.83
CA GLY A 114 4.09 6.80 8.46
C GLY A 114 3.98 8.21 9.05
N ALA A 115 2.81 8.86 8.96
CA ALA A 115 2.62 10.19 9.53
C ALA A 115 2.74 10.23 11.07
N PRO A 116 2.22 9.24 11.83
CA PRO A 116 2.43 9.20 13.28
C PRO A 116 3.91 9.05 13.67
N ALA A 117 4.65 8.22 12.96
CA ALA A 117 6.09 8.06 13.16
C ALA A 117 6.88 9.31 12.75
N ALA A 118 6.47 9.97 11.66
CA ALA A 118 7.07 11.22 11.18
C ALA A 118 6.95 12.35 12.19
N ALA A 119 5.86 12.43 12.94
CA ALA A 119 5.67 13.45 13.97
C ALA A 119 6.71 13.36 15.08
N LEU A 120 7.20 12.15 15.41
CA LEU A 120 8.25 11.95 16.41
C LEU A 120 9.61 12.47 15.95
N VAL A 121 9.88 12.51 14.64
CA VAL A 121 11.20 12.86 14.08
C VAL A 121 11.24 14.22 13.41
N HIS A 122 10.10 14.88 13.23
CA HIS A 122 9.98 16.14 12.48
C HIS A 122 10.91 17.25 13.04
N ASP A 123 10.89 17.45 14.34
CA ASP A 123 11.61 18.53 15.02
C ASP A 123 13.07 18.20 15.39
N LEU A 124 13.56 17.02 15.02
CA LEU A 124 14.93 16.64 15.33
C LEU A 124 15.95 17.46 14.54
N PRO A 125 17.19 17.62 15.06
CA PRO A 125 18.28 18.27 14.33
C PRO A 125 18.59 17.56 13.00
N ALA A 126 18.72 18.32 11.91
CA ALA A 126 18.95 17.76 10.58
C ALA A 126 20.30 17.06 10.40
N HIS A 127 21.30 17.40 11.24
CA HIS A 127 22.65 16.84 11.16
C HIS A 127 22.81 15.50 11.87
N ILE A 128 21.83 15.09 12.68
CA ILE A 128 21.86 13.82 13.39
C ILE A 128 21.06 12.79 12.60
N PRO A 129 21.66 11.67 12.20
CA PRO A 129 20.96 10.67 11.41
C PRO A 129 19.84 9.98 12.19
N VAL A 130 18.73 9.71 11.50
CA VAL A 130 17.58 8.98 12.04
C VAL A 130 17.55 7.61 11.39
N MET A 131 17.54 6.58 12.23
CA MET A 131 17.51 5.19 11.83
C MET A 131 16.13 4.60 12.11
N SER A 132 15.57 3.84 11.20
CA SER A 132 14.41 3.00 11.43
C SER A 132 14.88 1.59 11.74
N TYR A 133 14.49 1.06 12.89
CA TYR A 133 14.80 -0.29 13.30
C TYR A 133 13.55 -1.17 13.24
N ARG A 134 13.65 -2.29 12.55
CA ARG A 134 12.57 -3.19 12.11
C ARG A 134 11.71 -2.59 10.98
N GLU A 135 11.41 -3.39 9.97
CA GLU A 135 10.85 -2.97 8.67
C GLU A 135 9.54 -2.18 8.76
N HIS A 136 8.68 -2.47 9.74
CA HIS A 136 7.36 -1.85 9.77
C HIS A 136 7.36 -0.37 10.22
N THR A 137 8.42 0.11 10.84
CA THR A 137 8.58 1.54 11.15
C THR A 137 9.10 2.33 9.95
N TYR A 138 9.75 1.63 9.00
CA TYR A 138 10.23 2.29 7.79
C TYR A 138 9.09 2.43 6.79
N SER A 139 8.72 3.65 6.49
CA SER A 139 7.83 3.94 5.38
C SER A 139 8.33 5.15 4.59
N VAL A 140 8.14 5.11 3.27
CA VAL A 140 8.38 6.27 2.41
C VAL A 140 7.55 7.48 2.89
N GLY A 141 6.36 7.21 3.46
CA GLY A 141 5.52 8.22 4.07
C GLY A 141 6.19 8.91 5.26
N CYS A 142 6.90 8.18 6.11
CA CYS A 142 7.60 8.76 7.23
C CYS A 142 8.66 9.78 6.77
N THR A 143 9.48 9.43 5.78
CA THR A 143 10.44 10.34 5.15
C THR A 143 9.76 11.55 4.53
N PHE A 144 8.65 11.34 3.82
CA PHE A 144 7.89 12.42 3.18
C PHE A 144 7.30 13.43 4.17
N TYR A 145 6.65 12.93 5.23
CA TYR A 145 6.00 13.80 6.22
C TYR A 145 6.95 14.46 7.21
N SER A 146 8.12 13.86 7.47
CA SER A 146 9.13 14.42 8.37
C SER A 146 10.11 15.36 7.67
N ASP A 147 10.19 15.34 6.35
CA ASP A 147 11.22 16.03 5.54
C ASP A 147 12.65 15.66 5.96
N LYS A 148 12.85 14.40 6.37
CA LYS A 148 14.15 13.88 6.83
C LYS A 148 14.50 12.57 6.13
N ALA A 149 15.80 12.41 5.87
CA ALA A 149 16.32 11.12 5.45
C ALA A 149 16.28 10.14 6.63
N ILE A 150 15.52 9.06 6.49
CA ILE A 150 15.43 7.98 7.47
C ILE A 150 16.14 6.77 6.89
N TYR A 151 17.08 6.20 7.62
CA TYR A 151 17.86 5.05 7.20
C TYR A 151 17.28 3.77 7.77
N LEU A 152 17.05 2.77 6.93
CA LEU A 152 16.64 1.45 7.39
C LEU A 152 17.84 0.68 7.94
N LEU A 153 17.80 0.39 9.23
CA LEU A 153 18.82 -0.45 9.88
C LEU A 153 18.62 -1.91 9.49
N THR A 154 19.68 -2.51 8.96
CA THR A 154 19.73 -3.93 8.60
C THR A 154 21.16 -4.45 8.70
N THR A 155 21.36 -5.73 8.48
CA THR A 155 22.69 -6.33 8.47
C THR A 155 23.49 -5.88 7.24
N ARG A 156 24.82 -5.92 7.32
CA ARG A 156 25.68 -5.60 6.18
C ARG A 156 25.40 -6.50 4.97
N GLU A 157 25.14 -7.78 5.20
CA GLU A 157 24.78 -8.73 4.14
C GLU A 157 23.51 -8.29 3.39
N ASP A 158 22.49 -7.83 4.14
CA ASP A 158 21.25 -7.35 3.54
C ASP A 158 21.43 -6.00 2.83
N VAL A 159 22.30 -5.12 3.34
CA VAL A 159 22.66 -3.88 2.63
C VAL A 159 23.27 -4.21 1.27
N GLU A 160 24.25 -5.14 1.21
CA GLU A 160 24.89 -5.55 -0.03
C GLU A 160 23.92 -6.24 -0.99
N ARG A 161 23.04 -7.09 -0.46
CA ARG A 161 22.00 -7.78 -1.26
C ARG A 161 20.99 -6.82 -1.87
N ASN A 162 20.58 -5.81 -1.14
CA ASN A 162 19.54 -4.87 -1.56
C ASN A 162 20.10 -3.63 -2.29
N THR A 163 21.40 -3.43 -2.28
CA THR A 163 22.06 -2.35 -3.03
C THR A 163 21.87 -2.58 -4.53
N PRO A 164 21.21 -1.65 -5.24
CA PRO A 164 20.95 -1.81 -6.66
C PRO A 164 22.24 -1.84 -7.47
N LYS A 165 22.30 -2.73 -8.44
CA LYS A 165 23.45 -2.80 -9.36
C LYS A 165 23.53 -1.52 -10.20
N PRO A 166 24.74 -0.97 -10.43
CA PRO A 166 24.92 0.19 -11.29
C PRO A 166 24.27 -0.02 -12.66
N GLY A 167 23.59 1.01 -13.17
CA GLY A 167 22.93 0.98 -14.48
C GLY A 167 21.51 0.43 -14.48
N THR A 168 20.97 -0.05 -13.34
CA THR A 168 19.56 -0.40 -13.23
C THR A 168 18.73 0.86 -12.90
N TRP A 169 17.44 0.88 -13.32
CA TRP A 169 16.56 2.02 -13.00
C TRP A 169 16.36 2.21 -11.48
N THR A 170 16.52 1.16 -10.71
CA THR A 170 16.45 1.19 -9.24
C THR A 170 17.67 1.85 -8.60
N ALA A 171 18.77 1.99 -9.33
CA ALA A 171 20.01 2.60 -8.81
C ALA A 171 19.85 4.09 -8.43
N THR A 172 18.84 4.77 -8.97
CA THR A 172 18.50 6.17 -8.66
C THR A 172 17.49 6.31 -7.52
N ASN A 173 16.81 5.23 -7.14
CA ASN A 173 15.78 5.21 -6.12
C ASN A 173 16.18 4.27 -4.97
N ILE A 174 17.35 4.52 -4.40
CA ILE A 174 17.88 3.69 -3.31
C ILE A 174 17.12 4.05 -2.03
N MET A 175 16.55 3.05 -1.38
CA MET A 175 16.22 3.17 0.02
C MET A 175 17.52 3.35 0.79
N PRO A 176 17.66 4.38 1.63
CA PRO A 176 18.84 4.56 2.43
C PRO A 176 18.92 3.43 3.46
N PHE A 177 19.82 2.48 3.21
CA PHE A 177 20.14 1.40 4.16
C PHE A 177 21.35 1.81 5.00
N TYR A 178 21.36 1.39 6.26
CA TYR A 178 22.52 1.54 7.14
C TYR A 178 22.80 0.22 7.84
N ALA A 179 24.06 -0.21 7.83
CA ALA A 179 24.44 -1.46 8.46
C ALA A 179 24.51 -1.31 9.97
N VAL A 180 23.90 -2.23 10.71
CA VAL A 180 23.93 -2.22 12.18
C VAL A 180 25.36 -2.27 12.71
N GLU A 181 26.25 -2.96 12.00
CA GLU A 181 27.66 -3.09 12.34
C GLU A 181 28.44 -1.75 12.27
N ASP A 182 27.92 -0.79 11.52
CA ASP A 182 28.57 0.53 11.35
C ASP A 182 28.10 1.59 12.38
N LEU A 183 27.12 1.25 13.21
CA LEU A 183 26.58 2.19 14.21
C LEU A 183 27.62 2.67 15.22
N SER A 184 28.60 1.84 15.55
CA SER A 184 29.69 2.19 16.47
C SER A 184 30.58 3.34 15.97
N ALA A 185 30.57 3.62 14.67
CA ALA A 185 31.28 4.75 14.08
C ALA A 185 30.54 6.09 14.28
N LEU A 186 29.28 6.09 14.67
CA LEU A 186 28.49 7.28 14.91
C LEU A 186 28.62 7.71 16.38
N SER A 187 28.87 8.99 16.60
CA SER A 187 28.89 9.56 17.95
C SER A 187 27.49 9.77 18.52
N GLU A 188 26.49 9.95 17.64
CA GLU A 188 25.13 10.30 18.01
C GLU A 188 24.17 9.94 16.88
N PHE A 189 23.03 9.36 17.21
CA PHE A 189 21.95 9.03 16.25
C PHE A 189 20.62 8.78 16.96
N TYR A 190 19.53 8.87 16.21
CA TYR A 190 18.20 8.52 16.67
C TYR A 190 17.76 7.18 16.09
N VAL A 191 17.00 6.42 16.89
CA VAL A 191 16.39 5.16 16.46
C VAL A 191 14.89 5.24 16.65
N LEU A 192 14.17 5.12 15.55
CA LEU A 192 12.73 4.96 15.50
C LEU A 192 12.42 3.47 15.44
N CYS A 193 11.65 2.97 16.38
CA CYS A 193 11.30 1.55 16.46
C CYS A 193 9.87 1.36 16.95
N PRO A 194 9.28 0.16 16.75
CA PRO A 194 8.00 -0.19 17.33
C PRO A 194 8.03 -0.13 18.85
N LYS A 195 6.93 0.29 19.43
CA LYS A 195 6.77 0.35 20.87
C LYS A 195 7.03 -1.00 21.54
N GLY A 196 7.80 -0.95 22.63
CA GLY A 196 8.18 -2.17 23.36
C GLY A 196 9.32 -2.96 22.72
N THR A 197 10.00 -2.41 21.73
CA THR A 197 11.21 -3.03 21.19
C THR A 197 12.33 -2.96 22.23
N PRO A 198 13.01 -4.08 22.57
CA PRO A 198 14.12 -4.10 23.52
C PRO A 198 15.41 -3.57 22.84
N VAL A 199 15.41 -2.26 22.51
CA VAL A 199 16.48 -1.61 21.74
C VAL A 199 17.86 -1.83 22.36
N LYS A 200 17.97 -1.78 23.67
CA LYS A 200 19.24 -1.92 24.39
C LYS A 200 19.80 -3.34 24.25
N GLU A 201 18.93 -4.33 24.45
CA GLU A 201 19.28 -5.75 24.39
C GLU A 201 19.59 -6.17 22.95
N ASP A 202 18.76 -5.75 22.01
CA ASP A 202 18.95 -6.04 20.59
C ASP A 202 20.27 -5.45 20.07
N PHE A 203 20.57 -4.21 20.42
CA PHE A 203 21.81 -3.58 19.97
C PHE A 203 23.04 -4.11 20.71
N ALA A 204 22.95 -4.48 21.98
CA ALA A 204 24.04 -5.15 22.68
C ALA A 204 24.42 -6.49 22.05
N ALA A 205 23.47 -7.18 21.43
CA ALA A 205 23.71 -8.45 20.76
C ALA A 205 24.37 -8.30 19.37
N HIS A 206 24.17 -7.17 18.69
CA HIS A 206 24.58 -6.99 17.29
C HIS A 206 25.64 -5.91 17.07
N THR A 207 25.91 -5.05 18.06
CA THR A 207 26.81 -3.89 17.92
C THR A 207 27.70 -3.72 19.14
N ASN A 208 28.91 -3.20 18.92
CA ASN A 208 29.76 -2.78 20.00
C ASN A 208 29.45 -1.31 20.37
N LEU A 209 28.28 -1.10 21.00
CA LEU A 209 27.87 0.20 21.53
C LEU A 209 28.15 0.32 23.05
N GLU A 210 29.18 -0.37 23.53
CA GLU A 210 29.68 -0.21 24.91
C GLU A 210 30.04 1.27 25.15
N GLY A 211 29.49 1.84 26.23
CA GLY A 211 29.70 3.26 26.53
C GLY A 211 28.73 4.22 25.86
N HIS A 212 27.74 3.73 25.12
CA HIS A 212 26.66 4.60 24.62
C HIS A 212 25.52 4.70 25.62
N LYS A 213 24.96 5.90 25.73
CA LYS A 213 23.77 6.17 26.55
C LYS A 213 22.53 6.07 25.65
N PHE A 214 21.56 5.26 26.10
CA PHE A 214 20.26 5.09 25.45
C PHE A 214 19.21 5.88 26.22
N THR A 215 18.58 6.84 25.59
CA THR A 215 17.56 7.69 26.19
C THR A 215 16.29 7.64 25.33
N LEU A 216 15.18 7.24 25.91
CA LEU A 216 13.87 7.35 25.27
C LEU A 216 13.50 8.84 25.23
N CYS A 217 13.34 9.41 24.03
CA CYS A 217 13.03 10.82 23.83
C CYS A 217 11.53 11.07 23.75
N ASP A 218 10.83 10.26 22.98
CA ASP A 218 9.41 10.43 22.73
C ASP A 218 8.77 9.08 22.34
N SER A 219 7.45 8.99 22.42
CA SER A 219 6.70 7.81 22.01
C SER A 219 5.26 8.17 21.65
N ASN A 220 4.67 7.42 20.72
CA ASN A 220 3.26 7.47 20.40
C ASN A 220 2.58 6.12 20.72
N GLU A 221 1.41 5.85 20.13
CA GLU A 221 0.70 4.58 20.37
C GLU A 221 1.42 3.36 19.81
N THR A 222 2.16 3.53 18.72
CA THR A 222 2.77 2.46 17.92
C THR A 222 4.29 2.45 17.94
N ASP A 223 4.93 3.61 18.10
CA ASP A 223 6.36 3.81 17.89
C ASP A 223 7.03 4.49 19.07
N GLU A 224 8.32 4.25 19.21
CA GLU A 224 9.23 4.89 20.17
C GLU A 224 10.42 5.49 19.46
N LEU A 225 10.86 6.67 19.94
CA LEU A 225 12.05 7.37 19.48
C LEU A 225 13.12 7.33 20.55
N TRP A 226 14.22 6.70 20.26
CA TRP A 226 15.39 6.61 21.12
C TRP A 226 16.51 7.47 20.62
N HIS A 227 17.17 8.17 21.53
CA HIS A 227 18.41 8.89 21.29
C HIS A 227 19.58 8.06 21.83
N ILE A 228 20.57 7.81 21.00
CA ILE A 228 21.77 7.04 21.34
C ILE A 228 22.96 7.93 21.11
N SER A 229 23.75 8.16 22.17
CA SER A 229 24.92 9.02 22.13
C SER A 229 26.11 8.39 22.88
N SER A 230 27.31 8.58 22.36
CA SER A 230 28.55 8.16 23.04
C SER A 230 28.74 8.96 24.31
N VAL A 231 29.05 8.28 25.41
CA VAL A 231 29.48 8.94 26.66
C VAL A 231 30.97 9.28 26.47
N LYS A 232 31.25 10.56 26.27
CA LYS A 232 32.65 11.07 26.27
C LYS A 232 33.17 11.15 27.69
#